data_c61154542144c49e977987ae29ccd11f
#
_entry.id   c61154542144c49e977987ae29ccd11f
#
_cell.length_a   1.000
_cell.length_b   1.000
_cell.length_c   1.000
_cell.angle_alpha   90.00
_cell.angle_beta   90.00
_cell.angle_gamma   90.00
#
_symmetry.space_group_name_H-M   'P 1'
#
loop_
_entity.id
_entity.type
_entity.pdbx_description
1 polymer ?
#
loop_
_entity_poly.entity_id
_entity_poly.type
_entity_poly.pdbx_seq_one_letter_code
_entity_poly.pdbx_strand_id
1 'polypeptide(L)'
;MEQLDQNKKRENLQKEKNQIFRLLPRVDDLMKKENVQRLAEKEGYERVLGAVRDSVENLRNEISQGIKKGISEHEAKEMIQKFLYEIESSSKKSEVNYLLEQEQKKEIQPVYNGTGVILHTGLGRATLSHEIAEKLKAVAENYSSLEYDLQTGKRGNRTGYAEELLCQITGAEAAIVVNNNAGAVLLALSALTKGGEVIVSRGELVEIGGKFRIPEVLELSGAILKEVGTTNRTRIEDYKAAVSEKTKAFLKVHTSNYRIVGFTESVSAEELYELSTGLIECTQELPPENFENHTERSGIPVIEDLGSGVLINLEEYGLSKEPTVQEEVKAGADVVCFSGDKLFGGAQAGVLVGKKKYIDQMRNHPLLRALRADKFTMTAIEEVLKCYLDQKEAVQKIPTLRMLTRPVEEIKEKARVCADRWNQEGASVQIQVEKCISKAGGGALPETEIPSYGVALESTEITVEEIESRMRNLSVPVIGRIKEGRFLLDMRTFSEEGIEYLATQIRHVMERKHN
;
A
#
# COMPACT_ATOMS: atom_id res chain seq x y z
N MET A 1 9.23 47.66 47.76
CA MET A 1 7.88 47.17 48.15
C MET A 1 7.28 46.26 47.06
N GLU A 2 7.32 46.63 45.80
CA GLU A 2 6.73 45.83 44.73
C GLU A 2 7.33 44.40 44.57
N GLN A 3 8.66 44.22 44.72
CA GLN A 3 9.29 42.90 44.65
C GLN A 3 8.92 41.96 45.80
N LEU A 4 8.70 42.52 46.99
CA LEU A 4 8.23 41.74 48.17
C LEU A 4 6.75 41.28 48.02
N ASP A 5 5.95 42.09 47.36
CA ASP A 5 4.52 41.81 47.13
C ASP A 5 4.35 40.75 45.99
N GLN A 6 5.20 40.81 44.95
CA GLN A 6 5.24 39.77 43.92
C GLN A 6 5.75 38.43 44.43
N ASN A 7 6.70 38.40 45.36
CA ASN A 7 7.17 37.14 45.97
C ASN A 7 6.11 36.52 46.87
N LYS A 8 5.41 37.31 47.69
CA LYS A 8 4.29 36.82 48.50
C LYS A 8 3.12 36.27 47.67
N LYS A 9 2.79 36.93 46.54
CA LYS A 9 1.78 36.43 45.61
C LYS A 9 2.19 35.09 44.99
N ARG A 10 3.45 34.95 44.57
CA ARG A 10 3.99 33.67 44.05
C ARG A 10 3.96 32.54 45.09
N GLU A 11 4.35 32.83 46.35
CA GLU A 11 4.32 31.84 47.43
C GLU A 11 2.89 31.41 47.78
N ASN A 12 1.93 32.31 47.79
CA ASN A 12 0.52 31.99 48.05
C ASN A 12 -0.06 31.13 46.89
N LEU A 13 0.21 31.50 45.64
CA LEU A 13 -0.23 30.73 44.48
C LEU A 13 0.38 29.31 44.46
N GLN A 14 1.63 29.18 44.91
CA GLN A 14 2.28 27.87 45.02
C GLN A 14 1.69 27.02 46.17
N LYS A 15 1.29 27.64 47.27
CA LYS A 15 0.61 26.94 48.39
C LYS A 15 -0.78 26.46 47.97
N GLU A 16 -1.57 27.30 47.32
CA GLU A 16 -2.88 26.92 46.77
C GLU A 16 -2.76 25.77 45.76
N LYS A 17 -1.84 25.90 44.84
CA LYS A 17 -1.54 24.84 43.84
C LYS A 17 -1.20 23.50 44.52
N ASN A 18 -0.36 23.53 45.53
CA ASN A 18 0.03 22.32 46.27
C ASN A 18 -1.14 21.71 47.06
N GLN A 19 -2.08 22.53 47.58
CA GLN A 19 -3.28 22.06 48.26
C GLN A 19 -4.24 21.36 47.26
N ILE A 20 -4.48 21.96 46.11
CA ILE A 20 -5.34 21.39 45.05
C ILE A 20 -4.74 20.09 44.53
N PHE A 21 -3.43 20.04 44.30
CA PHE A 21 -2.78 18.83 43.77
C PHE A 21 -2.81 17.63 44.73
N ARG A 22 -2.97 17.86 46.04
CA ARG A 22 -3.18 16.78 47.02
C ARG A 22 -4.56 16.12 46.89
N LEU A 23 -5.52 16.77 46.21
CA LEU A 23 -6.86 16.26 45.97
C LEU A 23 -6.95 15.42 44.71
N LEU A 24 -5.90 15.45 43.84
CA LEU A 24 -5.86 14.61 42.64
C LEU A 24 -5.89 13.13 43.02
N PRO A 25 -6.68 12.32 42.32
CA PRO A 25 -6.75 10.88 42.58
C PRO A 25 -5.40 10.22 42.34
N ARG A 26 -5.07 9.22 43.14
CA ARG A 26 -3.90 8.39 42.92
C ARG A 26 -4.20 7.37 41.82
N VAL A 27 -3.26 7.15 40.96
CA VAL A 27 -3.37 6.16 39.87
C VAL A 27 -3.73 4.76 40.41
N ASP A 28 -3.08 4.35 41.50
CA ASP A 28 -3.34 3.04 42.13
C ASP A 28 -4.78 2.91 42.67
N ASP A 29 -5.38 4.00 43.10
CA ASP A 29 -6.77 3.98 43.60
C ASP A 29 -7.77 3.96 42.43
N LEU A 30 -7.45 4.61 41.33
CA LEU A 30 -8.25 4.54 40.11
C LEU A 30 -8.19 3.13 39.49
N MET A 31 -7.01 2.50 39.45
CA MET A 31 -6.85 1.14 38.96
C MET A 31 -7.62 0.08 39.75
N LYS A 32 -7.97 0.36 41.03
CA LYS A 32 -8.81 -0.52 41.85
C LYS A 32 -10.32 -0.38 41.58
N LYS A 33 -10.74 0.65 40.84
CA LYS A 33 -12.16 0.84 40.50
C LYS A 33 -12.64 -0.29 39.58
N GLU A 34 -13.82 -0.85 39.87
CA GLU A 34 -14.36 -2.01 39.14
C GLU A 34 -14.40 -1.80 37.61
N ASN A 35 -14.82 -0.60 37.20
CA ASN A 35 -14.88 -0.26 35.77
C ASN A 35 -13.52 -0.23 35.09
N VAL A 36 -12.49 0.29 35.81
CA VAL A 36 -11.11 0.33 35.31
C VAL A 36 -10.50 -1.08 35.26
N GLN A 37 -10.84 -1.91 36.26
CA GLN A 37 -10.42 -3.34 36.24
C GLN A 37 -11.03 -4.10 35.05
N ARG A 38 -12.34 -3.95 34.82
CA ARG A 38 -12.98 -4.55 33.62
C ARG A 38 -12.36 -4.07 32.32
N LEU A 39 -12.01 -2.78 32.26
CA LEU A 39 -11.32 -2.21 31.10
C LEU A 39 -9.91 -2.81 30.96
N ALA A 40 -9.19 -2.99 32.07
CA ALA A 40 -7.86 -3.60 32.08
C ALA A 40 -7.88 -5.09 31.69
N GLU A 41 -8.94 -5.82 32.04
CA GLU A 41 -9.15 -7.21 31.58
C GLU A 41 -9.37 -7.28 30.07
N LYS A 42 -10.07 -6.30 29.51
CA LYS A 42 -10.40 -6.23 28.08
C LYS A 42 -9.25 -5.72 27.21
N GLU A 43 -8.64 -4.61 27.61
CA GLU A 43 -7.67 -3.84 26.80
C GLU A 43 -6.20 -4.10 27.19
N GLY A 44 -5.96 -4.84 28.28
CA GLY A 44 -4.65 -5.10 28.84
C GLY A 44 -4.26 -4.14 29.98
N TYR A 45 -3.70 -4.69 31.07
CA TYR A 45 -3.40 -3.95 32.30
C TYR A 45 -2.44 -2.77 32.06
N GLU A 46 -1.33 -2.99 31.36
CA GLU A 46 -0.31 -1.95 31.16
C GLU A 46 -0.81 -0.80 30.26
N ARG A 47 -1.66 -1.09 29.27
CA ARG A 47 -2.27 -0.07 28.41
C ARG A 47 -3.20 0.82 29.21
N VAL A 48 -4.09 0.22 30.00
CA VAL A 48 -5.04 0.97 30.84
C VAL A 48 -4.31 1.75 31.92
N LEU A 49 -3.26 1.19 32.53
CA LEU A 49 -2.42 1.89 33.50
C LEU A 49 -1.74 3.12 32.86
N GLY A 50 -1.24 3.00 31.63
CA GLY A 50 -0.70 4.12 30.86
C GLY A 50 -1.74 5.22 30.64
N ALA A 51 -2.91 4.87 30.11
CA ALA A 51 -4.00 5.82 29.86
C ALA A 51 -4.51 6.51 31.15
N VAL A 52 -4.58 5.79 32.27
CA VAL A 52 -4.95 6.36 33.58
C VAL A 52 -3.88 7.33 34.08
N ARG A 53 -2.60 7.03 33.92
CA ARG A 53 -1.50 7.95 34.27
C ARG A 53 -1.56 9.23 33.47
N ASP A 54 -1.72 9.09 32.15
CA ASP A 54 -1.76 10.22 31.23
C ASP A 54 -3.00 11.11 31.48
N SER A 55 -4.16 10.51 31.76
CA SER A 55 -5.37 11.27 32.07
C SER A 55 -5.28 12.04 33.39
N VAL A 56 -4.63 11.48 34.44
CA VAL A 56 -4.36 12.20 35.69
C VAL A 56 -3.36 13.34 35.46
N GLU A 57 -2.34 13.12 34.62
CA GLU A 57 -1.36 14.16 34.31
C GLU A 57 -1.98 15.30 33.47
N ASN A 58 -2.87 14.97 32.54
CA ASN A 58 -3.62 15.95 31.76
C ASN A 58 -4.52 16.80 32.67
N LEU A 59 -5.28 16.17 33.57
CA LEU A 59 -6.08 16.88 34.57
C LEU A 59 -5.20 17.81 35.42
N ARG A 60 -4.02 17.33 35.86
CA ARG A 60 -3.05 18.16 36.61
C ARG A 60 -2.60 19.38 35.80
N ASN A 61 -2.34 19.19 34.50
CA ASN A 61 -1.91 20.25 33.61
C ASN A 61 -3.03 21.28 33.38
N GLU A 62 -4.26 20.82 33.14
CA GLU A 62 -5.44 21.70 33.02
C GLU A 62 -5.66 22.56 34.27
N ILE A 63 -5.67 21.93 35.44
CA ILE A 63 -5.78 22.66 36.72
C ILE A 63 -4.62 23.65 36.89
N SER A 64 -3.38 23.24 36.55
CA SER A 64 -2.20 24.13 36.62
C SER A 64 -2.33 25.35 35.73
N GLN A 65 -2.84 25.18 34.50
CA GLN A 65 -3.11 26.26 33.56
C GLN A 65 -4.28 27.14 34.02
N GLY A 66 -5.34 26.51 34.54
CA GLY A 66 -6.50 27.20 35.11
C GLY A 66 -6.12 28.10 36.30
N ILE A 67 -5.32 27.61 37.25
CA ILE A 67 -4.80 28.40 38.36
C ILE A 67 -4.00 29.64 37.87
N LYS A 68 -3.20 29.50 36.83
CA LYS A 68 -2.48 30.63 36.20
C LYS A 68 -3.45 31.67 35.60
N LYS A 69 -4.64 31.21 35.16
CA LYS A 69 -5.70 32.06 34.60
C LYS A 69 -6.68 32.58 35.65
N GLY A 70 -6.51 32.20 36.92
CA GLY A 70 -7.29 32.70 38.06
C GLY A 70 -8.51 31.88 38.43
N ILE A 71 -8.59 30.58 38.08
CA ILE A 71 -9.66 29.71 38.58
C ILE A 71 -9.59 29.58 40.11
N SER A 72 -10.73 29.49 40.74
CA SER A 72 -10.85 29.29 42.18
C SER A 72 -10.57 27.85 42.60
N GLU A 73 -10.26 27.66 43.91
CA GLU A 73 -10.12 26.29 44.46
C GLU A 73 -11.42 25.47 44.30
N HIS A 74 -12.58 26.12 44.34
CA HIS A 74 -13.88 25.48 44.14
C HIS A 74 -14.00 24.90 42.70
N GLU A 75 -13.69 25.68 41.66
CA GLU A 75 -13.72 25.25 40.26
C GLU A 75 -12.72 24.12 40.01
N ALA A 76 -11.53 24.16 40.59
CA ALA A 76 -10.57 23.07 40.49
C ALA A 76 -11.09 21.77 41.17
N LYS A 77 -11.81 21.86 42.28
CA LYS A 77 -12.47 20.72 42.93
C LYS A 77 -13.59 20.14 42.06
N GLU A 78 -14.37 20.98 41.41
CA GLU A 78 -15.42 20.54 40.49
C GLU A 78 -14.82 19.79 39.29
N MET A 79 -13.70 20.25 38.73
CA MET A 79 -12.98 19.53 37.66
C MET A 79 -12.56 18.13 38.12
N ILE A 80 -12.01 17.99 39.34
CA ILE A 80 -11.61 16.70 39.90
C ILE A 80 -12.82 15.78 40.10
N GLN A 81 -13.92 16.31 40.62
CA GLN A 81 -15.14 15.54 40.85
C GLN A 81 -15.77 15.06 39.55
N LYS A 82 -15.79 15.91 38.52
CA LYS A 82 -16.25 15.56 37.18
C LYS A 82 -15.41 14.43 36.60
N PHE A 83 -14.09 14.54 36.68
CA PHE A 83 -13.16 13.50 36.21
C PHE A 83 -13.41 12.14 36.88
N LEU A 84 -13.56 12.15 38.23
CA LEU A 84 -13.85 10.94 39.00
C LEU A 84 -15.20 10.32 38.59
N TYR A 85 -16.23 11.14 38.44
CA TYR A 85 -17.53 10.70 37.97
C TYR A 85 -17.50 10.08 36.57
N GLU A 86 -16.77 10.67 35.63
CA GLU A 86 -16.60 10.14 34.29
C GLU A 86 -15.90 8.77 34.26
N ILE A 87 -14.92 8.57 35.14
CA ILE A 87 -14.25 7.26 35.29
C ILE A 87 -15.21 6.25 35.94
N GLU A 88 -15.94 6.63 36.98
CA GLU A 88 -16.85 5.74 37.72
C GLU A 88 -18.10 5.36 36.93
N SER A 89 -18.59 6.25 36.09
CA SER A 89 -19.78 6.01 35.27
C SER A 89 -19.53 5.15 34.01
N SER A 90 -18.31 4.68 33.78
CA SER A 90 -17.91 3.99 32.52
C SER A 90 -18.28 4.80 31.28
N SER A 91 -18.29 6.11 31.39
CA SER A 91 -18.64 6.99 30.30
C SER A 91 -17.68 6.79 29.14
N LYS A 92 -18.22 6.57 27.92
CA LYS A 92 -17.41 6.64 26.68
C LYS A 92 -16.70 7.99 26.51
N LYS A 93 -17.13 9.01 27.28
CA LYS A 93 -16.53 10.35 27.29
C LYS A 93 -15.39 10.49 28.30
N SER A 94 -15.05 9.43 29.08
CA SER A 94 -13.92 9.51 30.01
C SER A 94 -12.61 9.68 29.24
N GLU A 95 -11.72 10.50 29.77
CA GLU A 95 -10.41 10.75 29.15
C GLU A 95 -9.59 9.47 29.00
N VAL A 96 -9.73 8.51 29.91
CA VAL A 96 -9.08 7.19 29.80
C VAL A 96 -9.54 6.45 28.54
N ASN A 97 -10.84 6.40 28.27
CA ASN A 97 -11.36 5.79 27.04
C ASN A 97 -10.90 6.55 25.79
N TYR A 98 -10.91 7.88 25.85
CA TYR A 98 -10.40 8.70 24.75
C TYR A 98 -8.94 8.43 24.45
N LEU A 99 -8.07 8.32 25.46
CA LEU A 99 -6.65 8.02 25.28
C LEU A 99 -6.42 6.61 24.71
N LEU A 100 -7.16 5.62 25.18
CA LEU A 100 -7.13 4.26 24.64
C LEU A 100 -7.59 4.22 23.17
N GLU A 101 -8.66 4.94 22.84
CA GLU A 101 -9.11 5.07 21.45
C GLU A 101 -8.06 5.77 20.57
N GLN A 102 -7.38 6.82 21.07
CA GLN A 102 -6.30 7.50 20.33
C GLN A 102 -5.09 6.58 20.12
N GLU A 103 -4.79 5.71 21.09
CA GLU A 103 -3.72 4.73 20.96
C GLU A 103 -4.09 3.66 19.92
N GLN A 104 -5.32 3.13 19.95
CA GLN A 104 -5.81 2.18 18.95
C GLN A 104 -5.76 2.75 17.51
N LYS A 105 -6.01 4.06 17.34
CA LYS A 105 -5.90 4.73 16.03
C LYS A 105 -4.49 4.77 15.45
N LYS A 106 -3.45 4.52 16.24
CA LYS A 106 -2.06 4.41 15.75
C LYS A 106 -1.74 3.02 15.21
N GLU A 107 -2.57 2.02 15.52
CA GLU A 107 -2.40 0.65 15.03
C GLU A 107 -2.80 0.56 13.55
N ILE A 108 -2.22 -0.41 12.84
CA ILE A 108 -2.70 -0.78 11.50
C ILE A 108 -4.07 -1.42 11.65
N GLN A 109 -5.10 -0.81 11.09
CA GLN A 109 -6.47 -1.28 11.18
C GLN A 109 -7.14 -1.33 9.81
N PRO A 110 -8.13 -2.20 9.60
CA PRO A 110 -8.91 -2.20 8.37
C PRO A 110 -9.66 -0.88 8.21
N VAL A 111 -9.83 -0.45 6.96
CA VAL A 111 -10.60 0.74 6.58
C VAL A 111 -11.46 0.44 5.37
N TYR A 112 -12.58 1.14 5.21
CA TYR A 112 -13.40 1.08 4.01
C TYR A 112 -12.94 2.15 3.01
N ASN A 113 -12.55 1.71 1.82
CA ASN A 113 -12.04 2.57 0.76
C ASN A 113 -13.16 3.07 -0.15
N GLY A 114 -13.61 4.30 0.03
CA GLY A 114 -14.53 5.02 -0.84
C GLY A 114 -13.86 6.08 -1.72
N THR A 115 -12.53 6.08 -1.85
CA THR A 115 -11.80 7.11 -2.60
C THR A 115 -11.93 6.98 -4.12
N GLY A 116 -12.26 5.79 -4.62
CA GLY A 116 -12.20 5.46 -6.05
C GLY A 116 -10.79 5.21 -6.59
N VAL A 117 -9.78 5.16 -5.72
CA VAL A 117 -8.43 4.73 -6.10
C VAL A 117 -8.25 3.27 -5.70
N ILE A 118 -8.16 2.37 -6.70
CA ILE A 118 -8.16 0.91 -6.48
C ILE A 118 -6.90 0.48 -5.72
N LEU A 119 -5.73 0.83 -6.24
CA LEU A 119 -4.42 0.54 -5.64
C LEU A 119 -3.92 1.73 -4.82
N HIS A 120 -4.72 2.16 -3.84
CA HIS A 120 -4.40 3.33 -3.03
C HIS A 120 -3.16 3.08 -2.16
N THR A 121 -2.07 3.80 -2.41
CA THR A 121 -0.77 3.59 -1.76
C THR A 121 -0.82 3.76 -0.24
N GLY A 122 -1.58 4.74 0.25
CA GLY A 122 -1.76 4.98 1.68
C GLY A 122 -2.72 4.00 2.36
N LEU A 123 -3.45 3.16 1.61
CA LEU A 123 -4.41 2.18 2.13
C LEU A 123 -3.98 0.73 1.87
N GLY A 124 -2.70 0.49 1.59
CA GLY A 124 -2.14 -0.86 1.48
C GLY A 124 -2.19 -1.48 0.08
N ARG A 125 -2.65 -0.76 -0.97
CA ARG A 125 -2.74 -1.19 -2.37
C ARG A 125 -3.72 -2.35 -2.58
N ALA A 126 -3.28 -3.46 -3.24
CA ALA A 126 -4.15 -4.59 -3.53
C ALA A 126 -4.65 -5.29 -2.27
N THR A 127 -5.94 -5.63 -2.27
CA THR A 127 -6.55 -6.46 -1.24
C THR A 127 -6.67 -7.90 -1.74
N LEU A 128 -6.76 -8.85 -0.83
CA LEU A 128 -6.93 -10.27 -1.14
C LEU A 128 -8.41 -10.68 -1.00
N SER A 129 -8.82 -11.74 -1.67
CA SER A 129 -10.17 -12.31 -1.49
C SER A 129 -10.30 -12.95 -0.11
N HIS A 130 -11.56 -13.16 0.32
CA HIS A 130 -11.84 -13.82 1.60
C HIS A 130 -11.25 -15.23 1.66
N GLU A 131 -11.34 -15.99 0.57
CA GLU A 131 -10.79 -17.35 0.51
C GLU A 131 -9.28 -17.36 0.71
N ILE A 132 -8.57 -16.41 0.10
CA ILE A 132 -7.12 -16.26 0.28
C ILE A 132 -6.79 -15.84 1.71
N ALA A 133 -7.56 -14.92 2.29
CA ALA A 133 -7.39 -14.47 3.67
C ALA A 133 -7.58 -15.62 4.69
N GLU A 134 -8.58 -16.47 4.50
CA GLU A 134 -8.77 -17.67 5.36
C GLU A 134 -7.62 -18.67 5.20
N LYS A 135 -7.06 -18.82 4.00
CA LYS A 135 -5.87 -19.64 3.78
C LYS A 135 -4.65 -19.10 4.53
N LEU A 136 -4.44 -17.78 4.48
CA LEU A 136 -3.37 -17.10 5.23
C LEU A 136 -3.53 -17.30 6.73
N LYS A 137 -4.75 -17.18 7.26
CA LYS A 137 -5.07 -17.45 8.66
C LYS A 137 -4.69 -18.87 9.06
N ALA A 138 -5.07 -19.85 8.27
CA ALA A 138 -4.72 -21.26 8.53
C ALA A 138 -3.20 -21.48 8.57
N VAL A 139 -2.44 -20.83 7.66
CA VAL A 139 -0.97 -20.90 7.63
C VAL A 139 -0.36 -20.11 8.82
N ALA A 140 -1.03 -19.05 9.30
CA ALA A 140 -0.57 -18.29 10.47
C ALA A 140 -0.67 -19.12 11.75
N GLU A 141 -1.78 -19.80 11.94
CA GLU A 141 -2.09 -20.58 13.14
C GLU A 141 -1.33 -21.91 13.22
N ASN A 142 -0.67 -22.37 12.13
CA ASN A 142 -0.05 -23.68 12.04
C ASN A 142 1.38 -23.64 11.49
N TYR A 143 2.09 -24.76 11.64
CA TYR A 143 3.29 -25.03 10.85
C TYR A 143 2.91 -25.21 9.38
N SER A 144 3.86 -24.94 8.47
CA SER A 144 3.64 -25.03 7.03
C SER A 144 4.74 -25.80 6.33
N SER A 145 4.44 -26.36 5.18
CA SER A 145 5.38 -27.12 4.34
C SER A 145 6.28 -26.21 3.46
N LEU A 146 6.45 -24.95 3.81
CA LEU A 146 7.14 -23.93 2.98
C LEU A 146 8.49 -24.39 2.40
N GLU A 147 9.30 -25.10 3.18
CA GLU A 147 10.59 -25.68 2.76
C GLU A 147 10.64 -27.20 3.09
N TYR A 148 9.50 -27.86 3.05
CA TYR A 148 9.41 -29.30 3.34
C TYR A 148 8.59 -30.00 2.24
N ASP A 149 9.23 -30.89 1.52
CA ASP A 149 8.58 -31.70 0.50
C ASP A 149 7.84 -32.86 1.17
N LEU A 150 6.51 -32.81 1.11
CA LEU A 150 5.61 -33.80 1.72
C LEU A 150 5.67 -35.17 1.03
N GLN A 151 6.09 -35.26 -0.23
CA GLN A 151 6.20 -36.51 -0.96
C GLN A 151 7.46 -37.27 -0.62
N THR A 152 8.57 -36.55 -0.54
CA THR A 152 9.90 -37.14 -0.32
C THR A 152 10.33 -37.15 1.14
N GLY A 153 9.67 -36.37 2.02
CA GLY A 153 10.04 -36.18 3.42
C GLY A 153 11.36 -35.42 3.61
N LYS A 154 11.82 -34.70 2.60
CA LYS A 154 13.08 -33.95 2.59
C LYS A 154 12.86 -32.46 2.55
N ARG A 155 13.94 -31.70 2.70
CA ARG A 155 13.90 -30.24 2.50
C ARG A 155 13.60 -29.94 1.03
N GLY A 156 12.52 -29.17 0.81
CA GLY A 156 12.06 -28.72 -0.51
C GLY A 156 12.51 -27.30 -0.86
N ASN A 157 12.05 -26.82 -2.02
CA ASN A 157 12.26 -25.46 -2.50
C ASN A 157 11.10 -24.56 -2.04
N ARG A 158 11.44 -23.43 -1.41
CA ARG A 158 10.48 -22.43 -0.91
C ARG A 158 9.55 -21.87 -1.99
N THR A 159 10.04 -21.70 -3.21
CA THR A 159 9.32 -21.05 -4.31
C THR A 159 8.86 -22.05 -5.39
N GLY A 160 9.06 -23.37 -5.17
CA GLY A 160 8.90 -24.37 -6.24
C GLY A 160 7.52 -24.35 -6.87
N TYR A 161 6.47 -24.35 -6.07
CA TYR A 161 5.10 -24.35 -6.61
C TYR A 161 4.71 -23.01 -7.25
N ALA A 162 5.09 -21.89 -6.65
CA ALA A 162 4.88 -20.57 -7.26
C ALA A 162 5.66 -20.45 -8.59
N GLU A 163 6.88 -20.99 -8.67
CA GLU A 163 7.66 -21.04 -9.89
C GLU A 163 6.95 -21.84 -10.99
N GLU A 164 6.46 -23.03 -10.69
CA GLU A 164 5.71 -23.84 -11.65
C GLU A 164 4.49 -23.09 -12.22
N LEU A 165 3.70 -22.47 -11.35
CA LEU A 165 2.54 -21.67 -11.76
C LEU A 165 2.95 -20.44 -12.60
N LEU A 166 3.99 -19.71 -12.18
CA LEU A 166 4.51 -18.57 -12.94
C LEU A 166 4.99 -18.98 -14.32
N CYS A 167 5.76 -20.06 -14.44
CA CYS A 167 6.22 -20.56 -15.72
C CYS A 167 5.04 -20.97 -16.62
N GLN A 168 4.04 -21.65 -16.06
CA GLN A 168 2.85 -22.06 -16.81
C GLN A 168 2.05 -20.85 -17.33
N ILE A 169 1.88 -19.80 -16.50
CA ILE A 169 1.08 -18.62 -16.84
C ILE A 169 1.83 -17.70 -17.81
N THR A 170 3.13 -17.49 -17.58
CA THR A 170 3.91 -16.48 -18.31
C THR A 170 4.64 -17.03 -19.52
N GLY A 171 4.84 -18.34 -19.60
CA GLY A 171 5.68 -18.98 -20.62
C GLY A 171 7.20 -18.84 -20.35
N ALA A 172 7.60 -18.33 -19.19
CA ALA A 172 8.99 -18.24 -18.80
C ALA A 172 9.59 -19.61 -18.44
N GLU A 173 10.93 -19.76 -18.54
CA GLU A 173 11.62 -21.00 -18.22
C GLU A 173 11.82 -21.22 -16.71
N ALA A 174 11.91 -20.14 -15.94
CA ALA A 174 12.11 -20.18 -14.49
C ALA A 174 11.59 -18.90 -13.82
N ALA A 175 11.38 -18.95 -12.51
CA ALA A 175 10.93 -17.80 -11.74
C ALA A 175 11.51 -17.76 -10.31
N ILE A 176 11.53 -16.56 -9.72
CA ILE A 176 11.84 -16.31 -8.30
C ILE A 176 10.83 -15.32 -7.73
N VAL A 177 10.41 -15.53 -6.50
CA VAL A 177 9.62 -14.57 -5.73
C VAL A 177 10.46 -14.03 -4.57
N VAL A 178 10.51 -12.70 -4.47
CA VAL A 178 11.21 -11.96 -3.42
C VAL A 178 10.25 -11.00 -2.70
N ASN A 179 10.69 -10.31 -1.67
CA ASN A 179 9.84 -9.51 -0.78
C ASN A 179 9.22 -8.24 -1.42
N ASN A 180 9.83 -7.67 -2.46
CA ASN A 180 9.27 -6.55 -3.23
C ASN A 180 10.01 -6.36 -4.57
N ASN A 181 9.43 -5.58 -5.50
CA ASN A 181 9.98 -5.39 -6.82
C ASN A 181 11.29 -4.58 -6.83
N ALA A 182 11.48 -3.63 -5.93
CA ALA A 182 12.76 -2.93 -5.79
C ALA A 182 13.91 -3.91 -5.49
N GLY A 183 13.65 -4.88 -4.60
CA GLY A 183 14.58 -5.98 -4.33
C GLY A 183 14.77 -6.90 -5.52
N ALA A 184 13.73 -7.15 -6.34
CA ALA A 184 13.83 -7.95 -7.54
C ALA A 184 14.78 -7.31 -8.57
N VAL A 185 14.59 -6.03 -8.87
CA VAL A 185 15.45 -5.26 -9.78
C VAL A 185 16.89 -5.20 -9.26
N LEU A 186 17.08 -4.91 -7.98
CA LEU A 186 18.40 -4.89 -7.36
C LEU A 186 19.08 -6.27 -7.44
N LEU A 187 18.35 -7.36 -7.21
CA LEU A 187 18.88 -8.73 -7.32
C LEU A 187 19.32 -9.04 -8.75
N ALA A 188 18.47 -8.73 -9.74
CA ALA A 188 18.78 -8.96 -11.17
C ALA A 188 20.04 -8.21 -11.57
N LEU A 189 20.11 -6.91 -11.28
CA LEU A 189 21.27 -6.08 -11.61
C LEU A 189 22.54 -6.55 -10.87
N SER A 190 22.45 -6.80 -9.54
CA SER A 190 23.62 -7.24 -8.76
C SER A 190 24.19 -8.59 -9.21
N ALA A 191 23.31 -9.52 -9.61
CA ALA A 191 23.72 -10.85 -10.04
C ALA A 191 24.27 -10.87 -11.47
N LEU A 192 23.73 -10.04 -12.38
CA LEU A 192 24.01 -10.14 -13.80
C LEU A 192 24.97 -9.06 -14.34
N THR A 193 25.10 -7.90 -13.67
CA THR A 193 25.74 -6.72 -14.29
C THR A 193 26.88 -6.11 -13.47
N LYS A 194 27.22 -6.66 -12.31
CA LYS A 194 28.23 -6.10 -11.44
C LYS A 194 29.55 -5.79 -12.17
N GLY A 195 30.03 -4.54 -12.04
CA GLY A 195 31.27 -4.04 -12.64
C GLY A 195 31.19 -3.75 -14.15
N GLY A 196 30.03 -3.95 -14.79
CA GLY A 196 29.83 -3.68 -16.21
C GLY A 196 28.83 -2.57 -16.49
N GLU A 197 28.75 -2.16 -17.76
CA GLU A 197 27.84 -1.13 -18.22
C GLU A 197 26.42 -1.71 -18.41
N VAL A 198 25.41 -0.96 -17.94
CA VAL A 198 24.00 -1.21 -18.21
C VAL A 198 23.45 -0.05 -19.02
N ILE A 199 22.98 -0.33 -20.22
CA ILE A 199 22.46 0.70 -21.14
C ILE A 199 20.98 0.89 -20.87
N VAL A 200 20.57 2.15 -20.62
CA VAL A 200 19.19 2.56 -20.25
C VAL A 200 18.81 3.80 -21.02
N SER A 201 17.56 3.88 -21.49
CA SER A 201 17.01 5.10 -22.07
C SER A 201 16.89 6.21 -21.00
N ARG A 202 17.27 7.45 -21.34
CA ARG A 202 17.05 8.62 -20.46
C ARG A 202 15.57 8.84 -20.14
N GLY A 203 14.68 8.50 -21.05
CA GLY A 203 13.24 8.54 -20.84
C GLY A 203 12.71 7.50 -19.85
N GLU A 204 13.53 6.52 -19.46
CA GLU A 204 13.19 5.42 -18.56
C GLU A 204 13.90 5.52 -17.18
N LEU A 205 14.65 6.61 -16.93
CA LEU A 205 15.27 6.88 -15.63
C LEU A 205 14.24 7.43 -14.64
N VAL A 206 13.34 6.56 -14.22
CA VAL A 206 12.18 6.89 -13.38
C VAL A 206 12.54 7.02 -11.90
N GLU A 207 11.77 7.86 -11.19
CA GLU A 207 11.62 7.81 -9.75
C GLU A 207 10.25 7.22 -9.41
N ILE A 208 10.23 6.12 -8.68
CA ILE A 208 9.04 5.49 -8.14
C ILE A 208 8.95 5.83 -6.64
N GLY A 209 7.75 5.93 -6.09
CA GLY A 209 7.50 6.42 -4.73
C GLY A 209 8.51 5.98 -3.67
N GLY A 210 8.83 6.87 -2.72
CA GLY A 210 9.79 6.59 -1.66
C GLY A 210 11.26 6.79 -2.05
N LYS A 211 11.55 7.58 -3.07
CA LYS A 211 12.90 7.87 -3.58
C LYS A 211 13.61 6.68 -4.23
N PHE A 212 12.87 5.70 -4.75
CA PHE A 212 13.45 4.65 -5.56
C PHE A 212 13.75 5.22 -6.95
N ARG A 213 15.01 5.43 -7.26
CA ARG A 213 15.52 5.97 -8.53
C ARG A 213 16.37 4.95 -9.24
N ILE A 214 16.10 4.72 -10.52
CA ILE A 214 16.86 3.76 -11.32
C ILE A 214 18.37 4.01 -11.32
N PRO A 215 18.89 5.25 -11.44
CA PRO A 215 20.32 5.50 -11.32
C PRO A 215 20.93 5.06 -10.00
N GLU A 216 20.25 5.34 -8.87
CA GLU A 216 20.73 4.97 -7.53
C GLU A 216 20.72 3.44 -7.32
N VAL A 217 19.73 2.73 -7.91
CA VAL A 217 19.66 1.26 -7.85
C VAL A 217 20.78 0.63 -8.67
N LEU A 218 21.10 1.16 -9.84
CA LEU A 218 22.22 0.72 -10.66
C LEU A 218 23.55 0.91 -9.92
N GLU A 219 23.77 2.06 -9.32
CA GLU A 219 24.96 2.33 -8.52
C GLU A 219 25.06 1.33 -7.34
N LEU A 220 23.95 1.13 -6.61
CA LEU A 220 23.89 0.20 -5.46
C LEU A 220 24.18 -1.25 -5.88
N SER A 221 23.76 -1.65 -7.09
CA SER A 221 24.03 -2.99 -7.63
C SER A 221 25.50 -3.20 -8.02
N GLY A 222 26.29 -2.12 -8.09
CA GLY A 222 27.67 -2.12 -8.59
C GLY A 222 27.76 -2.11 -10.13
N ALA A 223 26.69 -1.84 -10.83
CA ALA A 223 26.66 -1.62 -12.28
C ALA A 223 27.05 -0.19 -12.62
N ILE A 224 27.48 0.03 -13.85
CA ILE A 224 27.82 1.34 -14.42
C ILE A 224 26.67 1.77 -15.32
N LEU A 225 25.97 2.83 -14.95
CA LEU A 225 24.91 3.39 -15.76
C LEU A 225 25.46 3.98 -17.07
N LYS A 226 24.88 3.60 -18.20
CA LYS A 226 25.13 4.18 -19.51
C LYS A 226 23.83 4.65 -20.15
N GLU A 227 23.61 5.95 -20.12
CA GLU A 227 22.40 6.59 -20.60
C GLU A 227 22.42 6.78 -22.12
N VAL A 228 21.28 6.50 -22.79
CA VAL A 228 21.12 6.69 -24.23
C VAL A 228 19.88 7.51 -24.57
N GLY A 229 19.87 8.07 -25.79
CA GLY A 229 18.75 8.87 -26.27
C GLY A 229 18.54 10.19 -25.50
N THR A 230 17.31 10.66 -25.48
CA THR A 230 16.85 11.87 -24.76
C THR A 230 15.63 11.55 -23.89
N THR A 231 15.12 12.52 -23.14
CA THR A 231 13.95 12.35 -22.25
C THR A 231 12.73 11.81 -22.99
N ASN A 232 12.48 12.27 -24.23
CA ASN A 232 11.25 11.93 -24.96
C ASN A 232 11.51 11.08 -26.21
N ARG A 233 12.76 10.88 -26.60
CA ARG A 233 13.08 10.09 -27.79
C ARG A 233 14.33 9.26 -27.60
N THR A 234 14.18 7.97 -27.75
CA THR A 234 15.28 7.00 -27.78
C THR A 234 15.01 6.01 -28.92
N ARG A 235 16.03 5.78 -29.76
CA ARG A 235 15.97 4.90 -30.89
C ARG A 235 16.91 3.73 -30.71
N ILE A 236 16.71 2.70 -31.49
CA ILE A 236 17.57 1.52 -31.44
C ILE A 236 19.03 1.85 -31.81
N GLU A 237 19.26 2.86 -32.69
CA GLU A 237 20.59 3.35 -33.05
C GLU A 237 21.33 3.94 -31.83
N ASP A 238 20.63 4.55 -30.90
CA ASP A 238 21.22 5.09 -29.67
C ASP A 238 21.79 3.95 -28.81
N TYR A 239 21.05 2.85 -28.67
CA TYR A 239 21.52 1.66 -27.97
C TYR A 239 22.69 1.01 -28.73
N LYS A 240 22.55 0.84 -30.03
CA LYS A 240 23.56 0.25 -30.92
C LYS A 240 24.90 0.97 -30.81
N ALA A 241 24.90 2.31 -30.88
CA ALA A 241 26.09 3.15 -30.75
C ALA A 241 26.73 3.10 -29.36
N ALA A 242 25.95 2.74 -28.35
CA ALA A 242 26.43 2.67 -26.97
C ALA A 242 26.99 1.29 -26.57
N VAL A 243 26.77 0.23 -27.35
CA VAL A 243 27.31 -1.09 -27.04
C VAL A 243 28.84 -1.06 -27.01
N SER A 244 29.43 -1.69 -25.99
CA SER A 244 30.89 -1.84 -25.85
C SER A 244 31.22 -3.20 -25.22
N GLU A 245 32.49 -3.56 -25.16
CA GLU A 245 32.98 -4.78 -24.48
C GLU A 245 32.60 -4.82 -22.97
N LYS A 246 32.30 -3.66 -22.37
CA LYS A 246 31.89 -3.55 -20.98
C LYS A 246 30.37 -3.71 -20.77
N THR A 247 29.59 -3.75 -21.86
CA THR A 247 28.13 -3.86 -21.78
C THR A 247 27.72 -5.22 -21.25
N LYS A 248 26.97 -5.24 -20.14
CA LYS A 248 26.49 -6.44 -19.47
C LYS A 248 24.99 -6.66 -19.59
N ALA A 249 24.19 -5.60 -19.78
CA ALA A 249 22.76 -5.72 -19.98
C ALA A 249 22.17 -4.48 -20.68
N PHE A 250 21.04 -4.68 -21.34
CA PHE A 250 20.07 -3.63 -21.61
C PHE A 250 19.03 -3.64 -20.49
N LEU A 251 18.77 -2.49 -19.89
CA LEU A 251 17.69 -2.33 -18.93
C LEU A 251 16.58 -1.51 -19.56
N LYS A 252 15.41 -2.11 -19.66
CA LYS A 252 14.16 -1.44 -20.02
C LYS A 252 13.34 -1.22 -18.76
N VAL A 253 12.80 -0.02 -18.61
CA VAL A 253 11.93 0.32 -17.46
C VAL A 253 10.62 0.87 -17.97
N HIS A 254 9.54 0.17 -17.67
CA HIS A 254 8.20 0.61 -18.03
C HIS A 254 7.79 1.83 -17.20
N THR A 255 7.39 2.91 -17.90
CA THR A 255 6.99 4.19 -17.26
C THR A 255 5.55 4.11 -16.72
N SER A 256 5.32 3.18 -15.78
CA SER A 256 3.98 2.87 -15.27
C SER A 256 3.36 4.00 -14.44
N ASN A 257 4.15 4.95 -13.93
CA ASN A 257 3.72 6.02 -13.02
C ASN A 257 3.62 7.41 -13.67
N TYR A 258 4.05 7.57 -14.91
CA TYR A 258 3.89 8.79 -15.71
C TYR A 258 3.84 8.47 -17.20
N ARG A 259 3.50 9.47 -18.01
CA ARG A 259 3.50 9.36 -19.47
C ARG A 259 4.09 10.61 -20.11
N ILE A 260 4.93 10.42 -21.10
CA ILE A 260 5.41 11.51 -21.96
C ILE A 260 4.51 11.58 -23.19
N VAL A 261 3.91 12.75 -23.43
CA VAL A 261 2.95 12.95 -24.52
C VAL A 261 3.53 13.93 -25.54
N GLY A 262 3.35 13.67 -26.84
CA GLY A 262 3.79 14.52 -27.95
C GLY A 262 4.74 13.78 -28.86
N PHE A 263 5.85 14.41 -29.24
CA PHE A 263 6.87 13.81 -30.12
C PHE A 263 7.74 12.83 -29.33
N THR A 264 7.26 11.62 -29.15
CA THR A 264 7.92 10.57 -28.36
C THR A 264 8.31 9.39 -29.24
N GLU A 265 9.38 8.69 -28.84
CA GLU A 265 9.84 7.44 -29.45
C GLU A 265 10.56 6.64 -28.36
N SER A 266 10.27 5.35 -28.25
CA SER A 266 10.89 4.45 -27.29
C SER A 266 11.19 3.10 -27.96
N VAL A 267 12.19 2.41 -27.44
CA VAL A 267 12.61 1.10 -27.93
C VAL A 267 11.87 0.00 -27.18
N SER A 268 11.32 -0.98 -27.89
CA SER A 268 10.63 -2.14 -27.31
C SER A 268 11.61 -3.19 -26.78
N ALA A 269 11.11 -4.13 -25.96
CA ALA A 269 11.90 -5.28 -25.53
C ALA A 269 12.29 -6.16 -26.72
N GLU A 270 11.41 -6.29 -27.72
CA GLU A 270 11.67 -7.03 -28.94
C GLU A 270 12.86 -6.46 -29.75
N GLU A 271 12.89 -5.14 -29.99
CA GLU A 271 14.00 -4.47 -30.67
C GLU A 271 15.33 -4.62 -29.90
N LEU A 272 15.29 -4.54 -28.56
CA LEU A 272 16.46 -4.77 -27.71
C LEU A 272 16.93 -6.24 -27.79
N TYR A 273 16.01 -7.17 -27.83
CA TYR A 273 16.33 -8.59 -28.03
C TYR A 273 16.95 -8.87 -29.40
N GLU A 274 16.39 -8.29 -30.46
CA GLU A 274 16.93 -8.38 -31.81
C GLU A 274 18.37 -7.82 -31.91
N LEU A 275 18.60 -6.66 -31.26
CA LEU A 275 19.94 -6.08 -31.16
C LEU A 275 20.88 -7.00 -30.36
N SER A 276 20.41 -7.55 -29.23
CA SER A 276 21.16 -8.47 -28.36
C SER A 276 21.62 -9.73 -29.08
N THR A 277 20.77 -10.29 -29.93
CA THR A 277 21.04 -11.54 -30.65
C THR A 277 21.85 -11.34 -31.95
N GLY A 278 22.15 -10.08 -32.31
CA GLY A 278 22.86 -9.73 -33.54
C GLY A 278 22.00 -9.83 -34.78
N LEU A 279 20.67 -9.87 -34.67
CA LEU A 279 19.73 -9.74 -35.79
C LEU A 279 19.76 -8.31 -36.36
N ILE A 280 20.08 -7.32 -35.53
CA ILE A 280 20.41 -5.95 -35.93
C ILE A 280 21.93 -5.79 -35.89
N GLU A 281 22.55 -5.44 -37.05
CA GLU A 281 24.00 -5.26 -37.12
C GLU A 281 24.49 -4.15 -36.19
N CYS A 282 25.48 -4.44 -35.36
CA CYS A 282 26.17 -3.43 -34.54
C CYS A 282 27.17 -2.63 -35.36
N THR A 283 27.31 -1.33 -35.08
CA THR A 283 28.27 -0.44 -35.77
C THR A 283 29.73 -0.72 -35.42
N GLN A 284 29.99 -1.45 -34.33
CA GLN A 284 31.32 -1.92 -33.94
C GLN A 284 31.39 -3.43 -34.06
N GLU A 285 32.39 -3.94 -34.77
CA GLU A 285 32.73 -5.35 -34.75
C GLU A 285 33.16 -5.72 -33.31
N LEU A 286 32.39 -6.55 -32.64
CA LEU A 286 32.82 -7.13 -31.36
C LEU A 286 33.98 -8.09 -31.66
N PRO A 287 35.06 -8.10 -30.86
CA PRO A 287 36.19 -9.00 -31.12
C PRO A 287 35.73 -10.45 -31.17
N PRO A 288 36.23 -11.23 -32.16
CA PRO A 288 35.81 -12.61 -32.36
C PRO A 288 36.10 -13.56 -31.21
N GLU A 289 36.98 -13.17 -30.27
CA GLU A 289 37.39 -13.99 -29.13
C GLU A 289 36.27 -14.25 -28.08
N ASN A 290 35.19 -13.47 -28.11
CA ASN A 290 34.03 -13.68 -27.21
C ASN A 290 32.99 -14.67 -27.76
N PHE A 291 33.20 -15.23 -28.97
CA PHE A 291 32.23 -16.09 -29.66
C PHE A 291 32.67 -17.54 -29.86
N GLU A 292 33.92 -17.89 -29.49
CA GLU A 292 34.41 -19.27 -29.64
C GLU A 292 34.04 -20.10 -28.40
N ASN A 293 33.02 -20.92 -28.53
CA ASN A 293 32.66 -22.12 -27.76
C ASN A 293 31.23 -22.22 -27.19
N HIS A 294 30.27 -21.42 -27.67
CA HIS A 294 28.89 -21.69 -27.28
C HIS A 294 28.02 -21.86 -28.54
N THR A 295 27.39 -23.02 -28.65
CA THR A 295 26.41 -23.38 -29.69
C THR A 295 25.12 -22.54 -29.58
N GLU A 296 24.99 -21.72 -28.57
CA GLU A 296 23.98 -20.68 -28.40
C GLU A 296 24.68 -19.32 -28.31
N ARG A 297 24.43 -18.39 -29.23
CA ARG A 297 24.89 -16.99 -29.14
C ARG A 297 24.33 -16.40 -27.85
N SER A 298 25.17 -16.27 -26.83
CA SER A 298 24.79 -15.56 -25.61
C SER A 298 24.86 -14.06 -25.85
N GLY A 299 23.75 -13.46 -26.28
CA GLY A 299 23.64 -12.02 -26.44
C GLY A 299 23.69 -11.27 -25.11
N ILE A 300 23.73 -9.94 -25.18
CA ILE A 300 23.59 -9.05 -24.01
C ILE A 300 22.18 -9.24 -23.42
N PRO A 301 22.01 -9.63 -22.15
CA PRO A 301 20.68 -9.87 -21.59
C PRO A 301 19.81 -8.59 -21.56
N VAL A 302 18.54 -8.77 -21.91
CA VAL A 302 17.49 -7.75 -21.77
C VAL A 302 16.77 -7.96 -20.44
N ILE A 303 16.91 -7.02 -19.52
CA ILE A 303 16.24 -7.00 -18.22
C ILE A 303 15.12 -5.96 -18.31
N GLU A 304 13.90 -6.35 -17.98
CA GLU A 304 12.78 -5.43 -17.96
C GLU A 304 12.19 -5.26 -16.58
N ASP A 305 12.11 -4.02 -16.09
CA ASP A 305 11.29 -3.63 -14.94
C ASP A 305 9.92 -3.19 -15.44
N LEU A 306 8.98 -4.12 -15.51
CA LEU A 306 7.60 -3.87 -15.91
C LEU A 306 6.79 -3.17 -14.82
N GLY A 307 7.12 -3.44 -13.58
CA GLY A 307 6.54 -2.77 -12.41
C GLY A 307 5.06 -3.09 -12.12
N SER A 308 4.17 -3.04 -13.10
CA SER A 308 2.71 -3.19 -12.94
C SER A 308 2.25 -4.63 -12.66
N GLY A 309 2.86 -5.61 -13.31
CA GLY A 309 2.58 -7.04 -13.11
C GLY A 309 1.23 -7.51 -13.64
N VAL A 310 0.72 -6.89 -14.68
CA VAL A 310 -0.53 -7.35 -15.30
C VAL A 310 -0.32 -8.66 -16.06
N LEU A 311 -1.26 -9.61 -15.87
CA LEU A 311 -1.27 -10.92 -16.53
C LEU A 311 -2.50 -11.15 -17.42
N ILE A 312 -3.34 -10.13 -17.61
CA ILE A 312 -4.50 -10.19 -18.49
C ILE A 312 -4.52 -9.00 -19.43
N ASN A 313 -5.10 -9.15 -20.62
CA ASN A 313 -5.28 -8.04 -21.53
C ASN A 313 -6.40 -7.11 -21.04
N LEU A 314 -6.03 -5.92 -20.54
CA LEU A 314 -6.97 -4.95 -20.01
C LEU A 314 -7.80 -4.23 -21.09
N GLU A 315 -7.35 -4.23 -22.36
CA GLU A 315 -8.10 -3.64 -23.47
C GLU A 315 -9.43 -4.38 -23.72
N GLU A 316 -9.50 -5.68 -23.43
CA GLU A 316 -10.75 -6.46 -23.52
C GLU A 316 -11.85 -5.95 -22.58
N TYR A 317 -11.46 -5.19 -21.56
CA TYR A 317 -12.36 -4.56 -20.59
C TYR A 317 -12.50 -3.04 -20.75
N GLY A 318 -12.05 -2.52 -21.91
CA GLY A 318 -12.17 -1.09 -22.25
C GLY A 318 -11.19 -0.17 -21.51
N LEU A 319 -10.12 -0.72 -20.94
CA LEU A 319 -9.06 0.03 -20.30
C LEU A 319 -7.90 0.30 -21.27
N SER A 320 -7.01 1.21 -20.95
CA SER A 320 -5.81 1.48 -21.74
C SER A 320 -4.91 0.25 -21.79
N LYS A 321 -4.16 0.10 -22.88
CA LYS A 321 -3.16 -0.95 -23.02
C LYS A 321 -2.09 -0.82 -21.94
N GLU A 322 -1.83 -1.93 -21.27
CA GLU A 322 -0.71 -2.12 -20.36
C GLU A 322 0.00 -3.41 -20.78
N PRO A 323 1.31 -3.41 -21.00
CA PRO A 323 2.01 -4.62 -21.47
C PRO A 323 1.90 -5.72 -20.43
N THR A 324 1.55 -6.92 -20.87
CA THR A 324 1.48 -8.09 -20.00
C THR A 324 2.84 -8.75 -19.84
N VAL A 325 3.06 -9.42 -18.72
CA VAL A 325 4.31 -10.19 -18.49
C VAL A 325 4.55 -11.21 -19.60
N GLN A 326 3.47 -11.85 -20.08
CA GLN A 326 3.54 -12.84 -21.17
C GLN A 326 3.99 -12.21 -22.50
N GLU A 327 3.52 -10.99 -22.80
CA GLU A 327 3.95 -10.25 -24.01
C GLU A 327 5.44 -9.98 -23.97
N GLU A 328 5.98 -9.50 -22.84
CA GLU A 328 7.39 -9.16 -22.69
C GLU A 328 8.31 -10.40 -22.69
N VAL A 329 7.89 -11.49 -22.05
CA VAL A 329 8.59 -12.78 -22.13
C VAL A 329 8.62 -13.29 -23.57
N LYS A 330 7.51 -13.18 -24.30
CA LYS A 330 7.41 -13.59 -25.71
C LYS A 330 8.22 -12.67 -26.63
N ALA A 331 8.29 -11.38 -26.32
CA ALA A 331 9.10 -10.40 -27.04
C ALA A 331 10.62 -10.64 -26.88
N GLY A 332 11.02 -11.54 -25.98
CA GLY A 332 12.39 -11.96 -25.81
C GLY A 332 13.13 -11.34 -24.64
N ALA A 333 12.42 -10.63 -23.74
CA ALA A 333 13.02 -10.20 -22.48
C ALA A 333 13.62 -11.40 -21.73
N ASP A 334 14.89 -11.31 -21.37
CA ASP A 334 15.60 -12.39 -20.68
C ASP A 334 15.20 -12.52 -19.21
N VAL A 335 14.84 -11.38 -18.59
CA VAL A 335 14.33 -11.29 -17.23
C VAL A 335 13.28 -10.19 -17.18
N VAL A 336 12.10 -10.50 -16.68
CA VAL A 336 11.03 -9.53 -16.41
C VAL A 336 10.78 -9.47 -14.89
N CYS A 337 10.79 -8.25 -14.33
CA CYS A 337 10.54 -7.98 -12.92
C CYS A 337 9.21 -7.24 -12.75
N PHE A 338 8.40 -7.60 -11.75
CA PHE A 338 7.15 -6.92 -11.45
C PHE A 338 6.71 -7.02 -9.99
N SER A 339 5.76 -6.14 -9.60
CA SER A 339 5.21 -6.08 -8.25
C SER A 339 4.01 -7.00 -8.08
N GLY A 340 3.95 -7.74 -6.95
CA GLY A 340 2.81 -8.60 -6.63
C GLY A 340 1.58 -7.83 -6.12
N ASP A 341 1.73 -6.66 -5.56
CA ASP A 341 0.68 -5.87 -4.90
C ASP A 341 0.09 -4.73 -5.76
N LYS A 342 0.35 -4.78 -7.07
CA LYS A 342 -0.23 -3.84 -8.05
C LYS A 342 -1.30 -4.53 -8.91
N LEU A 343 -1.19 -4.43 -10.25
CA LEU A 343 -2.18 -5.02 -11.17
C LEU A 343 -2.23 -6.55 -11.11
N PHE A 344 -1.16 -7.19 -10.67
CA PHE A 344 -1.17 -8.61 -10.34
C PHE A 344 -2.22 -8.96 -9.27
N GLY A 345 -2.50 -8.04 -8.32
CA GLY A 345 -3.59 -8.17 -7.34
C GLY A 345 -3.32 -9.12 -6.18
N GLY A 346 -2.04 -9.38 -5.89
CA GLY A 346 -1.60 -10.23 -4.78
C GLY A 346 -1.00 -9.46 -3.59
N ALA A 347 -0.26 -10.16 -2.76
CA ALA A 347 0.51 -9.56 -1.66
C ALA A 347 1.72 -8.79 -2.18
N GLN A 348 2.28 -7.91 -1.34
CA GLN A 348 3.56 -7.28 -1.66
C GLN A 348 4.63 -8.35 -1.90
N ALA A 349 5.15 -8.35 -3.11
CA ALA A 349 6.22 -9.21 -3.56
C ALA A 349 6.94 -8.58 -4.76
N GLY A 350 8.16 -9.01 -5.03
CA GLY A 350 8.82 -8.85 -6.31
C GLY A 350 8.85 -10.21 -7.00
N VAL A 351 8.43 -10.25 -8.23
CA VAL A 351 8.45 -11.46 -9.05
C VAL A 351 9.45 -11.26 -10.18
N LEU A 352 10.31 -12.25 -10.38
CA LEU A 352 11.24 -12.32 -11.51
C LEU A 352 10.88 -13.57 -12.31
N VAL A 353 10.64 -13.41 -13.59
CA VAL A 353 10.45 -14.51 -14.54
C VAL A 353 11.39 -14.35 -15.72
N GLY A 354 11.80 -15.44 -16.36
CA GLY A 354 12.66 -15.34 -17.54
C GLY A 354 13.42 -16.60 -17.86
N LYS A 355 14.54 -16.45 -18.56
CA LYS A 355 15.40 -17.57 -18.97
C LYS A 355 16.08 -18.20 -17.76
N LYS A 356 16.04 -19.53 -17.70
CA LYS A 356 16.56 -20.32 -16.59
C LYS A 356 18.02 -19.97 -16.25
N LYS A 357 18.88 -19.77 -17.25
CA LYS A 357 20.30 -19.44 -17.06
C LYS A 357 20.52 -18.18 -16.21
N TYR A 358 19.67 -17.16 -16.34
CA TYR A 358 19.76 -15.90 -15.59
C TYR A 358 19.09 -16.02 -14.22
N ILE A 359 17.93 -16.67 -14.17
CA ILE A 359 17.21 -16.92 -12.92
C ILE A 359 18.06 -17.77 -11.97
N ASP A 360 18.80 -18.78 -12.46
CA ASP A 360 19.68 -19.61 -11.64
C ASP A 360 20.89 -18.83 -11.08
N GLN A 361 21.43 -17.84 -11.84
CA GLN A 361 22.47 -16.94 -11.32
C GLN A 361 21.95 -16.11 -10.14
N MET A 362 20.73 -15.53 -10.28
CA MET A 362 20.10 -14.78 -9.20
C MET A 362 19.75 -15.67 -8.01
N ARG A 363 19.34 -16.92 -8.24
CA ARG A 363 19.03 -17.91 -7.19
C ARG A 363 20.26 -18.23 -6.32
N ASN A 364 21.43 -18.23 -6.92
CA ASN A 364 22.69 -18.49 -6.24
C ASN A 364 23.35 -17.22 -5.64
N HIS A 365 22.79 -16.03 -5.92
CA HIS A 365 23.37 -14.79 -5.41
C HIS A 365 23.07 -14.60 -3.91
N PRO A 366 24.06 -14.21 -3.07
CA PRO A 366 23.88 -14.05 -1.62
C PRO A 366 22.76 -13.08 -1.22
N LEU A 367 22.51 -12.05 -2.03
CA LEU A 367 21.47 -11.04 -1.79
C LEU A 367 20.07 -11.68 -1.72
N LEU A 368 19.83 -12.78 -2.44
CA LEU A 368 18.54 -13.49 -2.37
C LEU A 368 18.18 -13.89 -0.94
N ARG A 369 19.18 -14.23 -0.11
CA ARG A 369 18.94 -14.59 1.29
C ARG A 369 18.29 -13.45 2.09
N ALA A 370 18.68 -12.22 1.83
CA ALA A 370 18.12 -11.02 2.46
C ALA A 370 16.74 -10.64 1.89
N LEU A 371 16.46 -11.02 0.64
CA LEU A 371 15.23 -10.67 -0.09
C LEU A 371 14.16 -11.76 -0.08
N ARG A 372 14.34 -12.84 0.67
CA ARG A 372 13.39 -13.96 0.66
C ARG A 372 12.02 -13.56 1.15
N ALA A 373 10.99 -13.88 0.38
CA ALA A 373 9.60 -13.77 0.80
C ALA A 373 9.30 -14.71 1.98
N ASP A 374 8.43 -14.29 2.90
CA ASP A 374 7.96 -15.08 4.03
C ASP A 374 6.84 -16.06 3.63
N LYS A 375 6.36 -16.87 4.60
CA LYS A 375 5.31 -17.86 4.35
C LYS A 375 3.97 -17.24 3.96
N PHE A 376 3.64 -16.04 4.46
CA PHE A 376 2.38 -15.38 4.17
C PHE A 376 2.38 -14.84 2.74
N THR A 377 3.45 -14.15 2.37
CA THR A 377 3.65 -13.68 0.99
C THR A 377 3.61 -14.84 0.00
N MET A 378 4.33 -15.92 0.27
CA MET A 378 4.34 -17.10 -0.62
C MET A 378 2.95 -17.70 -0.77
N THR A 379 2.23 -17.94 0.33
CA THR A 379 0.86 -18.47 0.29
C THR A 379 -0.07 -17.55 -0.51
N ALA A 380 -0.02 -16.22 -0.28
CA ALA A 380 -0.87 -15.30 -1.02
C ALA A 380 -0.57 -15.29 -2.52
N ILE A 381 0.70 -15.30 -2.92
CA ILE A 381 1.12 -15.34 -4.32
C ILE A 381 0.66 -16.64 -4.98
N GLU A 382 0.86 -17.79 -4.34
CA GLU A 382 0.40 -19.10 -4.86
C GLU A 382 -1.11 -19.16 -5.07
N GLU A 383 -1.89 -18.67 -4.11
CA GLU A 383 -3.36 -18.67 -4.22
C GLU A 383 -3.85 -17.70 -5.31
N VAL A 384 -3.22 -16.53 -5.46
CA VAL A 384 -3.53 -15.60 -6.56
C VAL A 384 -3.17 -16.21 -7.92
N LEU A 385 -1.99 -16.85 -8.04
CA LEU A 385 -1.57 -17.51 -9.27
C LEU A 385 -2.53 -18.63 -9.69
N LYS A 386 -3.11 -19.38 -8.76
CA LYS A 386 -4.14 -20.39 -9.07
C LYS A 386 -5.36 -19.76 -9.76
N CYS A 387 -5.77 -18.56 -9.36
CA CYS A 387 -6.86 -17.85 -10.03
C CYS A 387 -6.51 -17.53 -11.50
N TYR A 388 -5.24 -17.23 -11.79
CA TYR A 388 -4.79 -16.91 -13.15
C TYR A 388 -4.70 -18.12 -14.09
N LEU A 389 -4.89 -19.34 -13.61
CA LEU A 389 -5.00 -20.52 -14.49
C LEU A 389 -6.26 -20.47 -15.38
N ASP A 390 -7.27 -19.69 -14.96
CA ASP A 390 -8.44 -19.33 -15.77
C ASP A 390 -8.64 -17.80 -15.69
N GLN A 391 -8.53 -17.12 -16.83
CA GLN A 391 -8.66 -15.65 -16.90
C GLN A 391 -10.01 -15.14 -16.36
N LYS A 392 -11.11 -15.88 -16.60
CA LYS A 392 -12.44 -15.50 -16.10
C LYS A 392 -12.49 -15.60 -14.57
N GLU A 393 -11.87 -16.64 -14.03
CA GLU A 393 -11.75 -16.85 -12.60
C GLU A 393 -10.90 -15.74 -11.95
N ALA A 394 -9.78 -15.38 -12.56
CA ALA A 394 -8.92 -14.28 -12.11
C ALA A 394 -9.69 -12.96 -11.99
N VAL A 395 -10.43 -12.58 -13.05
CA VAL A 395 -11.21 -11.34 -13.07
C VAL A 395 -12.30 -11.32 -12.00
N GLN A 396 -12.90 -12.44 -11.67
CA GLN A 396 -13.96 -12.54 -10.68
C GLN A 396 -13.42 -12.59 -9.24
N LYS A 397 -12.35 -13.39 -8.99
CA LYS A 397 -11.86 -13.69 -7.66
C LYS A 397 -10.81 -12.72 -7.14
N ILE A 398 -9.98 -12.13 -8.02
CA ILE A 398 -8.96 -11.16 -7.62
C ILE A 398 -9.61 -9.79 -7.44
N PRO A 399 -9.67 -9.23 -6.23
CA PRO A 399 -10.40 -7.98 -5.97
C PRO A 399 -9.94 -6.80 -6.83
N THR A 400 -8.63 -6.66 -7.07
CA THR A 400 -8.08 -5.60 -7.93
C THR A 400 -8.62 -5.70 -9.36
N LEU A 401 -8.60 -6.89 -9.97
CA LEU A 401 -9.10 -7.09 -11.32
C LEU A 401 -10.61 -6.90 -11.38
N ARG A 402 -11.35 -7.45 -10.41
CA ARG A 402 -12.79 -7.27 -10.31
C ARG A 402 -13.19 -5.79 -10.21
N MET A 403 -12.47 -4.99 -9.43
CA MET A 403 -12.72 -3.55 -9.35
C MET A 403 -12.38 -2.82 -10.64
N LEU A 404 -11.30 -3.18 -11.34
CA LEU A 404 -10.90 -2.58 -12.61
C LEU A 404 -11.93 -2.86 -13.71
N THR A 405 -12.38 -4.10 -13.83
CA THR A 405 -13.16 -4.60 -14.97
C THR A 405 -14.68 -4.50 -14.79
N ARG A 406 -15.16 -4.21 -13.55
CA ARG A 406 -16.59 -4.15 -13.25
C ARG A 406 -17.31 -3.11 -14.15
N PRO A 407 -18.38 -3.51 -14.85
CA PRO A 407 -19.15 -2.62 -15.70
C PRO A 407 -19.70 -1.42 -14.95
N VAL A 408 -19.70 -0.25 -15.59
CA VAL A 408 -20.13 1.00 -14.96
C VAL A 408 -21.62 0.99 -14.57
N GLU A 409 -22.45 0.25 -15.29
CA GLU A 409 -23.88 0.13 -14.97
C GLU A 409 -24.13 -0.65 -13.67
N GLU A 410 -23.29 -1.66 -13.38
CA GLU A 410 -23.36 -2.36 -12.09
C GLU A 410 -22.96 -1.43 -10.93
N ILE A 411 -21.93 -0.57 -11.13
CA ILE A 411 -21.51 0.43 -10.14
C ILE A 411 -22.65 1.44 -9.90
N LYS A 412 -23.33 1.86 -10.97
CA LYS A 412 -24.47 2.78 -10.88
C LYS A 412 -25.63 2.18 -10.07
N GLU A 413 -25.97 0.93 -10.35
CA GLU A 413 -27.04 0.25 -9.61
C GLU A 413 -26.65 0.07 -8.13
N LYS A 414 -25.41 -0.31 -7.86
CA LYS A 414 -24.87 -0.37 -6.50
C LYS A 414 -24.97 0.97 -5.78
N ALA A 415 -24.61 2.06 -6.45
CA ALA A 415 -24.72 3.42 -5.89
C ALA A 415 -26.17 3.78 -5.58
N ARG A 416 -27.13 3.43 -6.48
CA ARG A 416 -28.55 3.67 -6.28
C ARG A 416 -29.11 2.92 -5.08
N VAL A 417 -28.86 1.62 -5.00
CA VAL A 417 -29.30 0.77 -3.87
C VAL A 417 -28.73 1.29 -2.54
N CYS A 418 -27.46 1.70 -2.55
CA CYS A 418 -26.80 2.28 -1.39
C CYS A 418 -27.45 3.60 -0.94
N ALA A 419 -27.70 4.53 -1.88
CA ALA A 419 -28.33 5.81 -1.60
C ALA A 419 -29.77 5.65 -1.10
N ASP A 420 -30.57 4.78 -1.73
CA ASP A 420 -31.93 4.48 -1.31
C ASP A 420 -31.97 3.94 0.13
N ARG A 421 -31.05 3.04 0.47
CA ARG A 421 -30.95 2.46 1.81
C ARG A 421 -30.56 3.50 2.86
N TRP A 422 -29.54 4.31 2.59
CA TRP A 422 -29.08 5.31 3.54
C TRP A 422 -30.11 6.45 3.74
N ASN A 423 -30.89 6.80 2.72
CA ASN A 423 -31.97 7.77 2.84
C ASN A 423 -33.12 7.28 3.77
N GLN A 424 -33.36 5.96 3.86
CA GLN A 424 -34.38 5.38 4.74
C GLN A 424 -34.04 5.51 6.23
N GLU A 425 -32.78 5.68 6.57
CA GLU A 425 -32.31 5.85 7.96
C GLU A 425 -32.61 7.25 8.53
N GLY A 426 -33.23 8.15 7.76
CA GLY A 426 -33.89 9.37 8.26
C GLY A 426 -32.96 10.43 8.82
N ALA A 427 -31.84 10.69 8.19
CA ALA A 427 -30.91 11.76 8.57
C ALA A 427 -31.24 13.09 7.88
N SER A 428 -30.86 14.23 8.48
CA SER A 428 -30.89 15.58 7.87
C SER A 428 -29.80 15.72 6.78
N VAL A 429 -29.75 14.75 5.87
CA VAL A 429 -28.66 14.56 4.90
C VAL A 429 -29.25 14.46 3.50
N GLN A 430 -28.64 15.18 2.58
CA GLN A 430 -28.87 14.94 1.16
C GLN A 430 -27.89 13.87 0.67
N ILE A 431 -28.44 12.75 0.20
CA ILE A 431 -27.68 11.61 -0.33
C ILE A 431 -28.03 11.50 -1.81
N GLN A 432 -27.03 11.69 -2.67
CA GLN A 432 -27.22 11.73 -4.12
C GLN A 432 -26.24 10.81 -4.84
N VAL A 433 -26.73 10.14 -5.88
CA VAL A 433 -25.89 9.35 -6.79
C VAL A 433 -25.29 10.27 -7.85
N GLU A 434 -23.96 10.22 -7.99
CA GLU A 434 -23.23 11.05 -8.95
C GLU A 434 -22.31 10.24 -9.84
N LYS A 435 -22.14 10.72 -11.07
CA LYS A 435 -21.06 10.25 -11.94
C LYS A 435 -19.72 10.73 -11.39
N CYS A 436 -18.77 9.83 -11.36
CA CYS A 436 -17.40 10.13 -10.96
C CYS A 436 -16.39 9.32 -11.78
N ILE A 437 -15.12 9.58 -11.54
CA ILE A 437 -14.00 8.88 -12.17
C ILE A 437 -13.22 8.18 -11.06
N SER A 438 -13.03 6.88 -11.21
CA SER A 438 -12.09 6.09 -10.43
C SER A 438 -10.73 6.05 -11.13
N LYS A 439 -9.69 5.66 -10.38
CA LYS A 439 -8.32 5.50 -10.89
C LYS A 439 -7.75 4.17 -10.45
N ALA A 440 -6.86 3.61 -11.27
CA ALA A 440 -6.11 2.43 -10.84
C ALA A 440 -5.22 2.76 -9.63
N GLY A 441 -4.40 3.80 -9.70
CA GLY A 441 -3.49 4.20 -8.62
C GLY A 441 -2.24 3.32 -8.54
N GLY A 442 -1.45 3.52 -7.49
CA GLY A 442 -0.27 2.69 -7.22
C GLY A 442 0.86 2.79 -8.25
N GLY A 443 0.82 3.79 -9.16
CA GLY A 443 1.76 3.90 -10.29
C GLY A 443 1.47 2.87 -11.38
N ALA A 444 0.18 2.57 -11.63
CA ALA A 444 -0.28 1.75 -12.74
C ALA A 444 -1.40 2.51 -13.47
N LEU A 445 -1.45 2.42 -14.79
CA LEU A 445 -2.45 3.08 -15.66
C LEU A 445 -2.62 4.59 -15.33
N PRO A 446 -1.56 5.41 -15.39
CA PRO A 446 -1.52 6.73 -14.75
C PRO A 446 -2.55 7.72 -15.29
N GLU A 447 -2.93 7.62 -16.57
CA GLU A 447 -3.87 8.52 -17.22
C GLU A 447 -5.24 7.87 -17.50
N THR A 448 -5.44 6.61 -17.10
CA THR A 448 -6.69 5.90 -17.37
C THR A 448 -7.78 6.39 -16.44
N GLU A 449 -8.75 7.07 -16.99
CA GLU A 449 -9.98 7.44 -16.31
C GLU A 449 -10.98 6.29 -16.40
N ILE A 450 -11.35 5.74 -15.23
CA ILE A 450 -12.28 4.62 -15.15
C ILE A 450 -13.67 5.18 -14.80
N PRO A 451 -14.64 5.19 -15.72
CA PRO A 451 -15.98 5.68 -15.42
C PRO A 451 -16.60 4.98 -14.22
N SER A 452 -17.17 5.74 -13.29
CA SER A 452 -17.72 5.22 -12.05
C SER A 452 -18.95 6.01 -11.60
N TYR A 453 -19.58 5.52 -10.52
CA TYR A 453 -20.61 6.22 -9.78
C TYR A 453 -20.27 6.19 -8.29
N GLY A 454 -20.56 7.30 -7.64
CA GLY A 454 -20.42 7.44 -6.20
C GLY A 454 -21.71 7.91 -5.54
N VAL A 455 -21.71 7.86 -4.23
CA VAL A 455 -22.74 8.45 -3.38
C VAL A 455 -22.15 9.66 -2.69
N ALA A 456 -22.72 10.84 -3.00
CA ALA A 456 -22.35 12.12 -2.41
C ALA A 456 -23.22 12.40 -1.18
N LEU A 457 -22.57 12.80 -0.10
CA LEU A 457 -23.19 13.16 1.17
C LEU A 457 -23.01 14.66 1.42
N GLU A 458 -24.13 15.34 1.70
CA GLU A 458 -24.17 16.76 2.03
C GLU A 458 -25.07 16.98 3.23
N SER A 459 -24.69 17.91 4.11
CA SER A 459 -25.50 18.30 5.27
C SER A 459 -25.64 19.81 5.34
N THR A 460 -26.78 20.28 5.78
CA THR A 460 -27.00 21.69 6.10
C THR A 460 -26.58 22.05 7.52
N GLU A 461 -26.29 21.07 8.37
CA GLU A 461 -26.00 21.25 9.79
C GLU A 461 -24.52 21.23 10.12
N ILE A 462 -23.72 20.45 9.36
CA ILE A 462 -22.27 20.26 9.56
C ILE A 462 -21.51 20.44 8.26
N THR A 463 -20.26 20.87 8.35
CA THR A 463 -19.41 21.09 7.16
C THR A 463 -18.92 19.77 6.56
N VAL A 464 -18.49 19.81 5.31
CA VAL A 464 -17.95 18.61 4.62
C VAL A 464 -16.66 18.10 5.27
N GLU A 465 -15.83 18.98 5.81
CA GLU A 465 -14.61 18.62 6.55
C GLU A 465 -14.97 17.91 7.87
N GLU A 466 -16.07 18.31 8.50
CA GLU A 466 -16.58 17.64 9.69
C GLU A 466 -17.13 16.27 9.36
N ILE A 467 -17.86 16.11 8.24
CA ILE A 467 -18.32 14.82 7.73
C ILE A 467 -17.09 13.91 7.50
N GLU A 468 -16.09 14.37 6.77
CA GLU A 468 -14.86 13.62 6.50
C GLU A 468 -14.15 13.22 7.80
N SER A 469 -14.01 14.15 8.74
CA SER A 469 -13.39 13.90 10.04
C SER A 469 -14.15 12.83 10.83
N ARG A 470 -15.48 12.89 10.88
CA ARG A 470 -16.31 11.92 11.58
C ARG A 470 -16.24 10.53 10.92
N MET A 471 -16.25 10.46 9.58
CA MET A 471 -16.07 9.22 8.83
C MET A 471 -14.74 8.54 9.14
N ARG A 472 -13.65 9.30 9.22
CA ARG A 472 -12.32 8.79 9.60
C ARG A 472 -12.23 8.37 11.06
N ASN A 473 -13.13 8.87 11.91
CA ASN A 473 -13.16 8.57 13.34
C ASN A 473 -14.16 7.48 13.74
N LEU A 474 -14.80 6.81 12.79
CA LEU A 474 -15.62 5.62 13.05
C LEU A 474 -14.75 4.47 13.57
N SER A 475 -15.38 3.49 14.24
CA SER A 475 -14.67 2.29 14.75
C SER A 475 -13.99 1.49 13.63
N VAL A 476 -14.58 1.45 12.44
CA VAL A 476 -13.89 1.11 11.19
C VAL A 476 -13.91 2.37 10.32
N PRO A 477 -12.76 3.03 10.11
CA PRO A 477 -12.70 4.26 9.36
C PRO A 477 -13.23 4.13 7.94
N VAL A 478 -13.98 5.13 7.49
CA VAL A 478 -14.46 5.25 6.11
C VAL A 478 -13.70 6.40 5.44
N ILE A 479 -12.97 6.07 4.37
CA ILE A 479 -12.15 7.02 3.63
C ILE A 479 -12.82 7.34 2.31
N GLY A 480 -13.23 8.58 2.14
CA GLY A 480 -13.80 9.12 0.91
C GLY A 480 -12.96 10.27 0.37
N ARG A 481 -13.56 11.07 -0.51
CA ARG A 481 -12.94 12.29 -1.05
C ARG A 481 -13.93 13.45 -1.05
N ILE A 482 -13.41 14.65 -0.87
CA ILE A 482 -14.23 15.88 -1.03
C ILE A 482 -14.22 16.27 -2.50
N LYS A 483 -15.39 16.45 -3.07
CA LYS A 483 -15.59 16.92 -4.44
C LYS A 483 -16.71 17.97 -4.46
N GLU A 484 -16.43 19.17 -4.96
CA GLU A 484 -17.41 20.25 -5.11
C GLU A 484 -18.21 20.55 -3.82
N GLY A 485 -17.51 20.54 -2.65
CA GLY A 485 -18.10 20.80 -1.35
C GLY A 485 -18.92 19.65 -0.75
N ARG A 486 -18.89 18.46 -1.34
CA ARG A 486 -19.60 17.26 -0.88
C ARG A 486 -18.64 16.13 -0.58
N PHE A 487 -18.98 15.28 0.38
CA PHE A 487 -18.21 14.08 0.70
C PHE A 487 -18.67 12.93 -0.20
N LEU A 488 -17.78 12.48 -1.07
CA LEU A 488 -18.05 11.47 -2.09
C LEU A 488 -17.44 10.12 -1.70
N LEU A 489 -18.26 9.07 -1.75
CA LEU A 489 -17.86 7.67 -1.66
C LEU A 489 -18.03 7.00 -3.03
N ASP A 490 -16.93 6.62 -3.65
CA ASP A 490 -16.93 5.95 -4.96
C ASP A 490 -17.26 4.46 -4.79
N MET A 491 -18.34 4.00 -5.42
CA MET A 491 -18.89 2.66 -5.23
C MET A 491 -18.08 1.57 -5.94
N ARG A 492 -17.10 1.92 -6.79
CA ARG A 492 -16.18 0.97 -7.39
C ARG A 492 -15.26 0.33 -6.36
N THR A 493 -14.78 1.13 -5.42
CA THR A 493 -13.84 0.68 -4.38
C THR A 493 -14.50 0.43 -3.03
N PHE A 494 -15.73 0.92 -2.83
CA PHE A 494 -16.45 0.75 -1.57
C PHE A 494 -17.08 -0.65 -1.50
N SER A 495 -16.74 -1.42 -0.45
CA SER A 495 -17.20 -2.81 -0.33
C SER A 495 -18.67 -2.94 0.11
N GLU A 496 -19.24 -4.12 -0.06
CA GLU A 496 -20.62 -4.40 0.40
C GLU A 496 -20.70 -4.32 1.93
N GLU A 497 -19.69 -4.86 2.63
CA GLU A 497 -19.59 -4.77 4.10
C GLU A 497 -19.51 -3.31 4.57
N GLY A 498 -18.81 -2.47 3.81
CA GLY A 498 -18.73 -1.02 4.07
C GLY A 498 -20.08 -0.33 3.92
N ILE A 499 -20.89 -0.74 2.94
CA ILE A 499 -22.26 -0.22 2.75
C ILE A 499 -23.13 -0.58 3.95
N GLU A 500 -23.12 -1.86 4.36
CA GLU A 500 -23.87 -2.35 5.52
C GLU A 500 -23.44 -1.64 6.80
N TYR A 501 -22.13 -1.54 7.03
CA TYR A 501 -21.58 -0.86 8.20
C TYR A 501 -22.01 0.61 8.23
N LEU A 502 -21.85 1.35 7.11
CA LEU A 502 -22.16 2.77 7.08
C LEU A 502 -23.66 3.03 7.22
N ALA A 503 -24.53 2.14 6.75
CA ALA A 503 -25.98 2.22 6.98
C ALA A 503 -26.31 2.35 8.47
N THR A 504 -25.58 1.66 9.34
CA THR A 504 -25.78 1.74 10.81
C THR A 504 -25.16 2.99 11.43
N GLN A 505 -24.21 3.64 10.77
CA GLN A 505 -23.45 4.77 11.33
C GLN A 505 -23.86 6.13 10.75
N ILE A 506 -24.53 6.15 9.59
CA ILE A 506 -24.77 7.37 8.81
C ILE A 506 -25.48 8.46 9.63
N ARG A 507 -26.51 8.08 10.40
CA ARG A 507 -27.24 8.99 11.28
C ARG A 507 -26.30 9.63 12.31
N HIS A 508 -25.48 8.83 13.01
CA HIS A 508 -24.55 9.31 14.02
C HIS A 508 -23.49 10.26 13.43
N VAL A 509 -23.02 9.97 12.20
CA VAL A 509 -22.06 10.83 11.51
C VAL A 509 -22.65 12.19 11.18
N MET A 510 -23.93 12.22 10.77
CA MET A 510 -24.57 13.38 10.16
C MET A 510 -25.36 14.26 11.15
N GLU A 511 -25.73 13.74 12.31
CA GLU A 511 -26.45 14.51 13.34
C GLU A 511 -25.50 15.51 14.02
N ARG A 512 -26.00 16.75 14.24
CA ARG A 512 -25.33 17.74 15.08
C ARG A 512 -25.28 17.21 16.50
N LYS A 513 -24.09 17.11 17.10
CA LYS A 513 -23.98 16.82 18.54
C LYS A 513 -24.65 17.99 19.28
N HIS A 514 -25.84 17.76 19.82
CA HIS A 514 -26.37 18.67 20.83
C HIS A 514 -25.46 18.57 22.06
N ASN A 515 -24.71 19.67 22.33
CA ASN A 515 -23.90 19.81 23.55
C ASN A 515 -24.80 19.90 24.79
#